data_8c35f97cb8687b254cee68d25c9143f4
#
_entry.id   8c35f97cb8687b254cee68d25c9143f4
#
_cell.length_a   1.000
_cell.length_b   1.000
_cell.length_c   1.000
_cell.angle_alpha   90.00
_cell.angle_beta   90.00
_cell.angle_gamma   90.00
#
_symmetry.space_group_name_H-M   'P 1'
#
loop_
_entity.id
_entity.type
_entity.pdbx_description
1 polymer ?
#
loop_
_entity_poly.entity_id
_entity_poly.type
_entity_poly.pdbx_seq_one_letter_code
_entity_poly.pdbx_strand_id
1 'polypeptide(L)' 'MTEIVFVVEEAPEGGYTARALGASIFSEAEDMPGLREMVRDAVRCHYPDAAARPKMIRLHFVSDEVIAA' A
#
# COMPACT_ATOMS: atom_id res chain seq x y z
N MET A 1 -16.15 -6.34 4.50
CA MET A 1 -15.11 -5.28 4.48
C MET A 1 -15.23 -4.51 3.18
N THR A 2 -15.38 -3.20 3.25
CA THR A 2 -15.55 -2.38 2.05
C THR A 2 -14.27 -1.62 1.67
N GLU A 3 -13.37 -1.42 2.61
CA GLU A 3 -12.15 -0.65 2.38
C GLU A 3 -10.98 -1.27 3.12
N ILE A 4 -9.82 -1.27 2.48
CA ILE A 4 -8.56 -1.62 3.13
C ILE A 4 -7.61 -0.42 2.99
N VAL A 5 -6.92 -0.08 4.07
CA VAL A 5 -6.00 1.06 4.09
C VAL A 5 -4.56 0.57 4.08
N PHE A 6 -3.77 1.15 3.19
CA PHE A 6 -2.32 0.93 3.16
C PHE A 6 -1.61 2.22 3.55
N VAL A 7 -0.64 2.11 4.43
CA VAL A 7 0.27 3.21 4.75
C VAL A 7 1.41 3.17 3.74
N VAL A 8 1.55 4.24 2.98
CA VAL A 8 2.57 4.35 1.93
C VAL A 8 3.67 5.29 2.39
N GLU A 9 4.90 4.82 2.30
CA GLU A 9 6.08 5.58 2.66
C GLU A 9 7.08 5.56 1.52
N GLU A 10 7.85 6.63 1.39
CA GLU A 10 8.96 6.69 0.45
C GLU A 10 10.16 6.00 1.07
N ALA A 11 10.78 5.07 0.35
CA ALA A 11 11.94 4.36 0.83
C ALA A 11 13.19 5.25 0.76
N PRO A 12 14.11 5.14 1.74
CA PRO A 12 15.33 5.97 1.75
C PRO A 12 16.20 5.82 0.50
N GLU A 13 16.17 4.65 -0.11
CA GLU A 13 16.97 4.34 -1.30
C GLU A 13 16.23 4.61 -2.60
N GLY A 14 15.06 5.19 -2.52
CA GLY A 14 14.17 5.42 -3.64
C GLY A 14 13.05 4.37 -3.68
N GLY A 15 11.97 4.71 -4.39
CA GLY A 15 10.80 3.86 -4.45
C GLY A 15 9.85 4.05 -3.27
N TYR A 16 8.86 3.17 -3.19
CA TYR A 16 7.77 3.29 -2.23
C TYR A 16 7.45 1.94 -1.61
N THR A 17 7.01 1.98 -0.37
CA THR A 17 6.50 0.80 0.33
C THR A 17 5.05 1.04 0.72
N ALA A 18 4.27 -0.03 0.78
CA ALA A 18 2.88 0.01 1.22
C ALA A 18 2.62 -1.12 2.19
N ARG A 19 2.06 -0.80 3.33
CA ARG A 19 1.77 -1.75 4.39
C ARG A 19 0.30 -1.63 4.77
N ALA A 20 -0.43 -2.76 4.72
CA ALA A 20 -1.84 -2.77 5.09
C ALA A 20 -2.02 -2.62 6.58
N LEU A 21 -3.06 -1.91 6.98
CA LEU A 21 -3.51 -1.85 8.36
C LEU A 21 -4.54 -2.95 8.58
N GLY A 22 -4.31 -3.77 9.59
CA GLY A 22 -5.22 -4.86 9.94
C GLY A 22 -5.09 -6.11 9.11
N ALA A 23 -4.10 -6.20 8.24
CA ALA A 23 -3.83 -7.40 7.46
C ALA A 23 -2.32 -7.51 7.22
N SER A 24 -1.83 -8.73 7.05
CA SER A 24 -0.40 -8.97 6.82
C SER A 24 -0.10 -8.89 5.32
N ILE A 25 -0.17 -7.69 4.77
CA ILE A 25 0.10 -7.42 3.36
C ILE A 25 1.14 -6.32 3.27
N PHE A 26 2.20 -6.57 2.51
CA PHE A 26 3.26 -5.61 2.26
C PHE A 26 3.61 -5.62 0.78
N SER A 27 3.82 -4.44 0.22
CA SER A 27 4.22 -4.29 -1.18
C SER A 27 5.27 -3.19 -1.30
N GLU A 28 6.09 -3.27 -2.33
CA GLU A 28 7.03 -2.21 -2.66
C GLU A 28 7.22 -2.12 -4.16
N ALA A 29 7.55 -0.94 -4.64
CA ALA A 29 7.78 -0.67 -6.05
C ALA A 29 8.63 0.56 -6.23
N GLU A 30 9.19 0.74 -7.41
CA GLU A 30 10.07 1.87 -7.69
C GLU A 30 9.30 3.16 -7.95
N ASP A 31 8.07 3.05 -8.41
CA ASP A 31 7.23 4.21 -8.72
C ASP A 31 5.78 3.97 -8.28
N MET A 32 4.98 5.03 -8.30
CA MET A 32 3.59 4.95 -7.87
C MET A 32 2.70 4.10 -8.76
N PRO A 33 2.80 4.16 -10.10
CA PRO A 33 2.01 3.25 -10.93
C PRO A 33 2.31 1.79 -10.64
N GLY A 34 3.57 1.43 -10.46
CA GLY A 34 3.99 0.09 -10.09
C GLY A 34 3.47 -0.32 -8.72
N LEU A 35 3.52 0.59 -7.76
CA LEU A 35 3.00 0.31 -6.42
C LEU A 35 1.50 0.02 -6.45
N ARG A 36 0.73 0.80 -7.20
CA ARG A 36 -0.72 0.58 -7.33
C ARG A 36 -1.02 -0.81 -7.86
N GLU A 37 -0.28 -1.25 -8.88
CA GLU A 37 -0.46 -2.59 -9.44
C GLU A 37 -0.09 -3.67 -8.43
N MET A 38 1.03 -3.51 -7.73
CA MET A 38 1.47 -4.46 -6.71
C MET A 38 0.46 -4.57 -5.58
N VAL A 39 -0.09 -3.45 -5.12
CA VAL A 39 -1.09 -3.44 -4.06
C VAL A 39 -2.37 -4.12 -4.51
N ARG A 40 -2.85 -3.85 -5.73
CA ARG A 40 -4.05 -4.51 -6.27
C ARG A 40 -3.85 -6.02 -6.33
N ASP A 41 -2.72 -6.47 -6.84
CA ASP A 41 -2.42 -7.89 -6.94
C ASP A 41 -2.32 -8.55 -5.57
N ALA A 42 -1.69 -7.88 -4.61
CA ALA A 42 -1.57 -8.37 -3.25
C ALA A 42 -2.93 -8.53 -2.57
N VAL A 43 -3.83 -7.58 -2.78
CA VAL A 43 -5.20 -7.67 -2.24
C VAL A 43 -5.95 -8.82 -2.88
N ARG A 44 -5.84 -9.00 -4.20
CA ARG A 44 -6.48 -10.13 -4.88
C ARG A 44 -5.97 -11.47 -4.36
N CYS A 45 -4.67 -11.58 -4.13
CA CYS A 45 -4.07 -12.80 -3.59
C CYS A 45 -4.51 -13.09 -2.16
N HIS A 46 -4.58 -12.04 -1.35
CA HIS A 46 -4.97 -12.20 0.05
C HIS A 46 -6.46 -12.49 0.22
N TYR A 47 -7.29 -11.95 -0.67
CA TYR A 47 -8.73 -12.16 -0.69
C TYR A 47 -9.16 -12.74 -2.05
N PRO A 48 -8.94 -14.04 -2.28
CA PRO A 48 -9.25 -14.63 -3.58
C PRO A 48 -10.74 -14.65 -3.91
N ASP A 49 -11.60 -14.70 -2.88
CA ASP A 49 -13.04 -14.61 -3.07
C ASP A 49 -13.45 -13.14 -3.25
N ALA A 50 -13.95 -12.81 -4.43
CA ALA A 50 -14.34 -11.44 -4.75
C ALA A 50 -15.41 -10.89 -3.79
N ALA A 51 -16.29 -11.75 -3.26
CA ALA A 51 -17.32 -11.33 -2.32
C ALA A 51 -16.75 -10.90 -0.97
N ALA A 52 -15.62 -11.48 -0.55
CA ALA A 52 -14.96 -11.16 0.71
C ALA A 52 -13.92 -10.03 0.56
N ARG A 53 -13.56 -9.71 -0.69
CA ARG A 53 -12.51 -8.72 -0.98
C ARG A 53 -12.99 -7.30 -0.71
N PRO A 54 -12.15 -6.45 -0.10
CA PRO A 54 -12.46 -5.03 0.00
C PRO A 54 -12.69 -4.43 -1.39
N LYS A 55 -13.66 -3.56 -1.52
CA LYS A 55 -14.01 -2.94 -2.80
C LYS A 55 -13.16 -1.70 -3.09
N MET A 56 -12.59 -1.11 -2.04
CA MET A 56 -11.78 0.09 -2.16
C MET A 56 -10.46 -0.11 -1.45
N ILE A 57 -9.40 0.42 -2.06
CA ILE A 57 -8.07 0.45 -1.49
C ILE A 57 -7.73 1.91 -1.27
N ARG A 58 -7.46 2.27 -0.02
CA ARG A 58 -7.03 3.63 0.33
C ARG A 58 -5.53 3.62 0.54
N LEU A 59 -4.83 4.49 -0.17
CA LEU A 59 -3.41 4.71 0.04
C LEU A 59 -3.24 5.97 0.88
N HIS A 60 -2.76 5.79 2.09
CA HIS A 60 -2.49 6.87 3.02
C HIS A 60 -1.00 7.18 3.00
N PHE A 61 -0.65 8.38 2.52
CA PHE A 61 0.75 8.77 2.35
C PHE A 61 1.28 9.39 3.62
N VAL A 62 2.44 8.89 4.05
CA VAL A 62 3.19 9.45 5.17
C VAL A 62 4.49 10.01 4.62
N SER A 63 4.78 11.25 4.94
CA SER A 63 6.03 11.87 4.53
C SER A 63 6.63 12.65 5.68
N ASP A 64 7.95 12.65 5.74
CA ASP A 64 8.71 13.37 6.73
C ASP A 64 9.61 14.40 6.03
N GLU A 65 9.79 15.52 6.68
CA GLU A 65 10.74 16.51 6.20
C GLU A 65 11.70 16.82 7.34
N VAL A 66 12.98 16.76 7.07
CA VAL A 66 14.02 17.06 8.04
C VAL A 66 14.70 18.35 7.64
N ILE A 67 14.67 19.32 8.52
CA ILE A 67 15.35 20.59 8.30
C ILE A 67 16.44 20.77 9.36
N ALA A 68 17.47 21.54 9.03
CA ALA A 68 18.49 21.87 10.00
C ALA A 68 17.94 22.82 11.05
N ALA A 69 18.29 22.56 12.29
CA ALA A 69 17.87 23.41 13.42
C ALA A 69 18.66 24.73 13.46
#